data_8389967c9b5801359f643187e2b0d028
#
_entry.id   8389967c9b5801359f643187e2b0d028
#
_cell.length_a   1.000
_cell.length_b   1.000
_cell.length_c   1.000
_cell.angle_alpha   90.00
_cell.angle_beta   90.00
_cell.angle_gamma   90.00
#
_symmetry.space_group_name_H-M   'P 1'
#
loop_
_entity.id
_entity.type
_entity.pdbx_description
1 polymer ?
#
loop_
_entity_poly.entity_id
_entity_poly.type
_entity_poly.pdbx_seq_one_letter_code
_entity_poly.pdbx_strand_id
1 'polypeptide(L)'
;ETNQTLDFFCDFDKISANVEDIKLSLCMLNSLVGATDMRKAVDTIWKRDKSAFNVMDILIAVRSEGKKKVLNSLGECVVLDTLFTLVDGVMEYLDDTGLTEVLQQQKIKDLVDYVFGIETGLDTNARKNRSGHVMEGMVARIFDNAGIDYRQEVYSSEWPSISEVLGDDEKRFDFVVESHDITYLIEVNFYSSGSSKLNEVARSYSDIAPKINSVPGFEFVWITDGIRWKSA
;
A
#
# COMPACT_ATOMS: atom_id res chain seq x y z
N GLU A 1 -1.45 -16.21 -12.69
CA GLU A 1 -1.20 -14.78 -12.37
C GLU A 1 -0.86 -13.94 -13.60
N THR A 2 -0.36 -14.55 -14.69
CA THR A 2 0.11 -13.82 -15.88
C THR A 2 -0.99 -13.34 -16.83
N ASN A 3 -2.23 -13.74 -16.63
CA ASN A 3 -3.37 -13.40 -17.50
C ASN A 3 -4.30 -12.34 -16.88
N GLN A 4 -3.82 -11.60 -15.89
CA GLN A 4 -4.58 -10.53 -15.26
C GLN A 4 -4.37 -9.20 -16.01
N THR A 5 -5.34 -8.30 -15.91
CA THR A 5 -5.26 -6.94 -16.44
C THR A 5 -4.29 -6.09 -15.62
N LEU A 6 -3.83 -4.98 -16.17
CA LEU A 6 -2.90 -4.07 -15.46
C LEU A 6 -3.49 -3.55 -14.15
N ASP A 7 -4.79 -3.31 -14.09
CA ASP A 7 -5.49 -2.85 -12.88
C ASP A 7 -5.37 -3.82 -11.71
N PHE A 8 -5.11 -5.09 -12.01
CA PHE A 8 -4.78 -6.08 -11.00
C PHE A 8 -3.42 -5.81 -10.34
N PHE A 9 -2.47 -5.18 -11.02
CA PHE A 9 -1.11 -4.97 -10.53
C PHE A 9 -0.93 -3.63 -9.83
N CYS A 10 -1.63 -2.58 -10.25
CA CYS A 10 -1.64 -1.27 -9.59
C CYS A 10 -2.88 -0.46 -9.99
N ASP A 11 -3.27 0.44 -9.11
CA ASP A 11 -4.33 1.41 -9.36
C ASP A 11 -3.77 2.59 -10.17
N PHE A 12 -3.80 2.46 -11.50
CA PHE A 12 -3.28 3.48 -12.40
C PHE A 12 -4.01 4.82 -12.30
N ASP A 13 -5.31 4.81 -12.03
CA ASP A 13 -6.10 6.04 -11.92
C ASP A 13 -5.68 6.83 -10.68
N LYS A 14 -5.51 6.15 -9.55
CA LYS A 14 -5.01 6.75 -8.32
C LYS A 14 -3.58 7.27 -8.46
N ILE A 15 -2.69 6.46 -9.06
CA ILE A 15 -1.30 6.85 -9.29
C ILE A 15 -1.23 8.06 -10.23
N SER A 16 -2.01 8.05 -11.30
CA SER A 16 -2.09 9.16 -12.25
C SER A 16 -2.58 10.44 -11.57
N ALA A 17 -3.61 10.36 -10.73
CA ALA A 17 -4.10 11.50 -9.96
C ALA A 17 -3.00 12.08 -9.04
N ASN A 18 -2.31 11.23 -8.26
CA ASN A 18 -1.23 11.67 -7.38
C ASN A 18 -0.09 12.38 -8.15
N VAL A 19 0.28 11.84 -9.31
CA VAL A 19 1.35 12.44 -10.14
C VAL A 19 0.88 13.72 -10.79
N GLU A 20 -0.36 13.80 -11.25
CA GLU A 20 -0.91 15.01 -11.90
C GLU A 20 -0.96 16.19 -10.92
N ASP A 21 -1.26 15.97 -9.65
CA ASP A 21 -1.27 17.01 -8.60
C ASP A 21 0.10 17.71 -8.45
N ILE A 22 1.19 17.01 -8.67
CA ILE A 22 2.57 17.54 -8.52
C ILE A 22 3.31 17.71 -9.84
N LYS A 23 2.69 17.40 -10.96
CA LYS A 23 3.30 17.35 -12.29
C LYS A 23 3.96 18.65 -12.71
N LEU A 24 3.33 19.78 -12.41
CA LEU A 24 3.92 21.08 -12.76
C LEU A 24 5.27 21.29 -12.08
N SER A 25 5.37 20.95 -10.79
CA SER A 25 6.61 21.01 -10.03
C SER A 25 7.67 20.06 -10.61
N LEU A 26 7.28 18.82 -10.95
CA LEU A 26 8.18 17.85 -11.57
C LEU A 26 8.68 18.32 -12.95
N CYS A 27 7.81 18.93 -13.77
CA CYS A 27 8.20 19.50 -15.05
C CYS A 27 9.22 20.64 -14.89
N MET A 28 9.09 21.47 -13.84
CA MET A 28 10.07 22.50 -13.54
C MET A 28 11.40 21.90 -13.07
N LEU A 29 11.34 20.88 -12.20
CA LEU A 29 12.50 20.16 -11.69
C LEU A 29 13.21 19.34 -12.79
N ASN A 30 12.55 18.99 -13.89
CA ASN A 30 13.17 18.33 -15.05
C ASN A 30 14.33 19.15 -15.64
N SER A 31 14.41 20.47 -15.40
CA SER A 31 15.55 21.28 -15.81
C SER A 31 16.85 20.96 -15.04
N LEU A 32 16.78 20.17 -13.96
CA LEU A 32 17.95 19.63 -13.25
C LEU A 32 18.55 18.42 -13.99
N VAL A 33 17.78 17.74 -14.83
CA VAL A 33 18.23 16.57 -15.58
C VAL A 33 19.27 16.99 -16.63
N GLY A 34 20.48 16.46 -16.53
CA GLY A 34 21.59 16.78 -17.41
C GLY A 34 22.23 18.15 -17.15
N ALA A 35 21.87 18.83 -16.05
CA ALA A 35 22.48 20.10 -15.69
C ALA A 35 23.95 19.90 -15.35
N THR A 36 24.84 20.60 -16.08
CA THR A 36 26.27 20.58 -15.80
C THR A 36 26.66 21.38 -14.56
N ASP A 37 25.88 22.40 -14.22
CA ASP A 37 25.99 23.21 -13.01
C ASP A 37 24.67 23.11 -12.24
N MET A 38 24.63 22.17 -11.29
CA MET A 38 23.43 21.88 -10.49
C MET A 38 23.01 23.10 -9.69
N ARG A 39 23.96 23.80 -9.05
CA ARG A 39 23.67 25.00 -8.26
C ARG A 39 22.98 26.08 -9.06
N LYS A 40 23.51 26.37 -10.26
CA LYS A 40 22.91 27.35 -11.16
C LYS A 40 21.51 26.96 -11.63
N ALA A 41 21.30 25.67 -11.87
CA ALA A 41 19.98 25.14 -12.24
C ALA A 41 18.97 25.31 -11.09
N VAL A 42 19.35 24.93 -9.86
CA VAL A 42 18.55 25.13 -8.65
C VAL A 42 18.24 26.61 -8.43
N ASP A 43 19.25 27.51 -8.51
CA ASP A 43 19.05 28.95 -8.37
C ASP A 43 18.06 29.51 -9.42
N THR A 44 18.08 28.96 -10.62
CA THR A 44 17.19 29.40 -11.71
C THR A 44 15.75 29.03 -11.43
N ILE A 45 15.49 27.79 -10.98
CA ILE A 45 14.16 27.35 -10.58
C ILE A 45 13.69 28.15 -9.36
N TRP A 46 14.57 28.30 -8.35
CA TRP A 46 14.26 29.01 -7.12
C TRP A 46 13.76 30.44 -7.34
N LYS A 47 14.41 31.16 -8.25
CA LYS A 47 14.02 32.53 -8.63
C LYS A 47 12.70 32.58 -9.37
N ARG A 48 12.34 31.52 -10.06
CA ARG A 48 11.12 31.44 -10.83
C ARG A 48 9.93 30.99 -9.96
N ASP A 49 10.09 29.90 -9.27
CA ASP A 49 9.09 29.35 -8.33
C ASP A 49 9.76 28.40 -7.33
N LYS A 50 9.98 28.87 -6.13
CA LYS A 50 10.56 28.05 -5.06
C LYS A 50 9.65 26.91 -4.60
N SER A 51 8.33 26.99 -4.87
CA SER A 51 7.38 25.96 -4.45
C SER A 51 7.57 24.65 -5.21
N ALA A 52 8.26 24.68 -6.36
CA ALA A 52 8.61 23.50 -7.12
C ALA A 52 9.44 22.47 -6.30
N PHE A 53 10.18 22.95 -5.29
CA PHE A 53 10.99 22.07 -4.43
C PHE A 53 10.20 21.36 -3.33
N ASN A 54 8.94 21.74 -3.07
CA ASN A 54 8.12 21.13 -2.02
C ASN A 54 7.78 19.65 -2.29
N VAL A 55 8.04 19.16 -3.48
CA VAL A 55 7.74 17.77 -3.89
C VAL A 55 9.00 16.90 -4.00
N MET A 56 10.14 17.39 -3.53
CA MET A 56 11.41 16.67 -3.71
C MET A 56 11.53 15.40 -2.89
N ASP A 57 10.84 15.31 -1.77
CA ASP A 57 10.79 14.13 -0.92
C ASP A 57 10.35 12.87 -1.65
N ILE A 58 9.43 13.01 -2.63
CA ILE A 58 8.97 11.88 -3.43
C ILE A 58 10.10 11.26 -4.26
N LEU A 59 11.14 12.03 -4.63
CA LEU A 59 12.25 11.53 -5.44
C LEU A 59 13.08 10.44 -4.71
N ILE A 60 12.96 10.35 -3.40
CA ILE A 60 13.53 9.27 -2.57
C ILE A 60 12.46 8.36 -1.97
N ALA A 61 11.30 8.28 -2.61
CA ALA A 61 10.16 7.47 -2.19
C ALA A 61 9.62 7.81 -0.78
N VAL A 62 9.70 9.06 -0.37
CA VAL A 62 9.14 9.59 0.88
C VAL A 62 7.91 10.43 0.54
N ARG A 63 6.84 10.30 1.33
CA ARG A 63 5.66 11.16 1.24
C ARG A 63 5.64 12.11 2.45
N SER A 64 5.34 13.39 2.20
CA SER A 64 5.40 14.49 3.19
C SER A 64 4.47 14.34 4.40
N GLU A 65 3.48 13.46 4.32
CA GLU A 65 2.49 13.25 5.41
C GLU A 65 3.11 12.88 6.76
N GLY A 66 4.40 12.50 6.79
CA GLY A 66 5.04 11.92 7.97
C GLY A 66 6.01 12.84 8.73
N LYS A 67 6.24 14.10 8.33
CA LYS A 67 7.28 14.96 8.92
C LYS A 67 8.58 14.17 9.17
N LYS A 68 9.08 13.52 8.14
CA LYS A 68 10.29 12.67 8.21
C LYS A 68 11.44 13.49 8.74
N LYS A 69 12.16 12.92 9.71
CA LYS A 69 13.38 13.52 10.25
C LYS A 69 14.59 12.89 9.58
N VAL A 70 15.53 13.74 9.23
CA VAL A 70 16.83 13.37 8.65
C VAL A 70 17.95 14.03 9.44
N LEU A 71 19.16 13.51 9.33
CA LEU A 71 20.33 14.19 9.83
C LEU A 71 20.87 15.11 8.73
N ASN A 72 21.10 16.38 9.06
CA ASN A 72 21.74 17.32 8.15
C ASN A 72 23.27 17.12 8.17
N SER A 73 24.01 17.84 7.34
CA SER A 73 25.47 17.79 7.25
C SER A 73 26.19 18.13 8.57
N LEU A 74 25.52 18.78 9.50
CA LEU A 74 26.03 19.08 10.84
C LEU A 74 25.72 17.97 11.87
N GLY A 75 25.01 16.91 11.46
CA GLY A 75 24.56 15.84 12.37
C GLY A 75 23.34 16.20 13.22
N GLU A 76 22.64 17.29 12.90
CA GLU A 76 21.43 17.71 13.60
C GLU A 76 20.21 17.03 13.01
N CYS A 77 19.26 16.64 13.85
CA CYS A 77 18.01 16.03 13.43
C CYS A 77 17.01 17.11 13.00
N VAL A 78 16.79 17.25 11.69
CA VAL A 78 15.88 18.22 11.08
C VAL A 78 14.72 17.53 10.38
N VAL A 79 13.61 18.24 10.18
CA VAL A 79 12.50 17.74 9.34
C VAL A 79 12.91 17.90 7.88
N LEU A 80 12.74 16.85 7.07
CA LEU A 80 13.17 16.81 5.67
C LEU A 80 12.67 18.04 4.88
N ASP A 81 11.40 18.40 5.02
CA ASP A 81 10.78 19.50 4.29
C ASP A 81 11.45 20.86 4.59
N THR A 82 12.12 21.00 5.75
CA THR A 82 12.83 22.24 6.08
C THR A 82 14.05 22.50 5.21
N LEU A 83 14.66 21.43 4.63
CA LEU A 83 15.75 21.55 3.68
C LEU A 83 15.30 22.25 2.38
N PHE A 84 14.04 22.08 2.01
CA PHE A 84 13.47 22.65 0.78
C PHE A 84 13.07 24.13 0.93
N THR A 85 13.32 24.73 2.07
CA THR A 85 13.03 26.16 2.31
C THR A 85 14.18 27.11 1.96
N LEU A 86 15.35 26.57 1.62
CA LEU A 86 16.57 27.30 1.29
C LEU A 86 17.31 26.59 0.14
N VAL A 87 17.95 27.38 -0.73
CA VAL A 87 18.76 26.83 -1.84
C VAL A 87 19.88 25.92 -1.34
N ASP A 88 20.55 26.30 -0.26
CA ASP A 88 21.62 25.48 0.33
C ASP A 88 21.09 24.13 0.87
N GLY A 89 19.91 24.13 1.47
CA GLY A 89 19.25 22.91 1.92
C GLY A 89 18.84 22.00 0.75
N VAL A 90 18.36 22.58 -0.35
CA VAL A 90 18.08 21.81 -1.58
C VAL A 90 19.35 21.17 -2.12
N MET A 91 20.47 21.90 -2.15
CA MET A 91 21.75 21.37 -2.62
C MET A 91 22.26 20.26 -1.71
N GLU A 92 22.21 20.47 -0.38
CA GLU A 92 22.56 19.45 0.61
C GLU A 92 21.74 18.17 0.39
N TYR A 93 20.42 18.29 0.24
CA TYR A 93 19.54 17.16 -0.03
C TYR A 93 19.92 16.41 -1.32
N LEU A 94 20.17 17.13 -2.43
CA LEU A 94 20.54 16.53 -3.70
C LEU A 94 21.87 15.77 -3.62
N ASP A 95 22.85 16.33 -2.90
CA ASP A 95 24.19 15.75 -2.75
C ASP A 95 24.16 14.55 -1.79
N ASP A 96 23.54 14.69 -0.62
CA ASP A 96 23.46 13.63 0.41
C ASP A 96 22.67 12.40 -0.07
N THR A 97 21.65 12.62 -0.91
CA THR A 97 20.86 11.52 -1.49
C THR A 97 21.51 10.92 -2.75
N GLY A 98 22.57 11.55 -3.29
CA GLY A 98 23.20 11.15 -4.55
C GLY A 98 22.38 11.53 -5.80
N LEU A 99 21.28 12.26 -5.63
CA LEU A 99 20.45 12.70 -6.76
C LEU A 99 21.21 13.62 -7.72
N THR A 100 22.13 14.43 -7.22
CA THR A 100 23.01 15.27 -8.08
C THR A 100 23.67 14.42 -9.17
N GLU A 101 24.33 13.33 -8.80
CA GLU A 101 25.03 12.46 -9.77
C GLU A 101 24.06 11.78 -10.71
N VAL A 102 22.96 11.25 -10.18
CA VAL A 102 21.93 10.54 -10.95
C VAL A 102 21.30 11.43 -12.01
N LEU A 103 20.99 12.68 -11.65
CA LEU A 103 20.39 13.66 -12.56
C LEU A 103 21.40 14.16 -13.60
N GLN A 104 22.64 14.51 -13.19
CA GLN A 104 23.69 14.96 -14.12
C GLN A 104 24.05 13.89 -15.15
N GLN A 105 24.16 12.62 -14.73
CA GLN A 105 24.42 11.50 -15.62
C GLN A 105 23.20 11.04 -16.44
N GLN A 106 22.06 11.71 -16.29
CA GLN A 106 20.80 11.37 -16.97
C GLN A 106 20.38 9.89 -16.80
N LYS A 107 20.69 9.31 -15.65
CA LYS A 107 20.17 7.98 -15.27
C LYS A 107 18.65 8.01 -15.12
N ILE A 108 18.11 9.15 -14.69
CA ILE A 108 16.70 9.53 -14.77
C ILE A 108 16.59 10.55 -15.91
N LYS A 109 15.68 10.33 -16.85
CA LYS A 109 15.49 11.19 -18.03
C LYS A 109 14.30 12.12 -17.89
N ASP A 110 13.28 11.69 -17.18
CA ASP A 110 12.08 12.45 -16.89
C ASP A 110 11.61 12.16 -15.47
N LEU A 111 11.35 13.21 -14.69
CA LEU A 111 10.94 13.09 -13.30
C LEU A 111 9.47 12.72 -13.15
N VAL A 112 8.63 13.01 -14.14
CA VAL A 112 7.21 12.60 -14.10
C VAL A 112 7.12 11.09 -14.23
N ASP A 113 7.82 10.50 -15.22
CA ASP A 113 7.87 9.04 -15.41
C ASP A 113 8.55 8.35 -14.23
N TYR A 114 9.61 8.94 -13.70
CA TYR A 114 10.32 8.42 -12.52
C TYR A 114 9.42 8.37 -11.29
N VAL A 115 8.68 9.44 -11.00
CA VAL A 115 7.77 9.52 -9.86
C VAL A 115 6.56 8.60 -10.08
N PHE A 116 6.08 8.45 -11.31
CA PHE A 116 5.06 7.45 -11.61
C PHE A 116 5.52 6.03 -11.22
N GLY A 117 6.77 5.69 -11.53
CA GLY A 117 7.37 4.42 -11.12
C GLY A 117 7.50 4.28 -9.59
N ILE A 118 7.86 5.36 -8.89
CA ILE A 118 7.93 5.40 -7.42
C ILE A 118 6.54 5.18 -6.82
N GLU A 119 5.53 5.91 -7.28
CA GLU A 119 4.15 5.78 -6.80
C GLU A 119 3.62 4.36 -6.99
N THR A 120 3.94 3.73 -8.14
CA THR A 120 3.64 2.31 -8.38
C THR A 120 4.31 1.41 -7.35
N GLY A 121 5.54 1.72 -6.95
CA GLY A 121 6.28 1.01 -5.91
C GLY A 121 5.72 1.23 -4.51
N LEU A 122 5.33 2.46 -4.20
CA LEU A 122 4.75 2.85 -2.91
C LEU A 122 3.32 2.32 -2.70
N ASP A 123 2.62 2.00 -3.76
CA ASP A 123 1.30 1.35 -3.73
C ASP A 123 1.39 -0.14 -3.33
N THR A 124 2.40 -0.50 -2.54
CA THR A 124 2.63 -1.88 -2.08
C THR A 124 1.55 -2.42 -1.15
N ASN A 125 0.73 -1.57 -0.54
CA ASN A 125 -0.47 -2.01 0.18
C ASN A 125 -1.50 -2.63 -0.76
N ALA A 126 -1.66 -2.11 -1.97
CA ALA A 126 -2.43 -2.75 -3.02
C ALA A 126 -1.88 -4.14 -3.37
N ARG A 127 -0.56 -4.35 -3.26
CA ARG A 127 0.09 -5.65 -3.48
C ARG A 127 -0.18 -6.68 -2.39
N LYS A 128 -0.29 -6.25 -1.12
CA LYS A 128 -0.67 -7.12 0.00
C LYS A 128 -2.16 -7.41 0.01
N ASN A 129 -2.97 -6.41 -0.28
CA ASN A 129 -4.42 -6.54 -0.37
C ASN A 129 -4.82 -7.37 -1.60
N ARG A 130 -4.07 -7.27 -2.72
CA ARG A 130 -4.31 -8.06 -3.93
C ARG A 130 -4.22 -9.56 -3.72
N SER A 131 -3.29 -10.07 -2.91
CA SER A 131 -3.19 -11.51 -2.67
C SER A 131 -4.38 -12.05 -1.86
N GLY A 132 -4.94 -11.25 -0.95
CA GLY A 132 -6.20 -11.53 -0.27
C GLY A 132 -7.37 -11.48 -1.24
N HIS A 133 -7.58 -10.36 -1.93
CA HIS A 133 -8.65 -10.17 -2.90
C HIS A 133 -8.64 -11.16 -4.07
N VAL A 134 -7.46 -11.66 -4.48
CA VAL A 134 -7.38 -12.74 -5.50
C VAL A 134 -8.00 -14.03 -4.99
N MET A 135 -7.69 -14.41 -3.76
CA MET A 135 -8.25 -15.64 -3.20
C MET A 135 -9.75 -15.47 -2.90
N GLU A 136 -10.16 -14.33 -2.35
CA GLU A 136 -11.56 -13.97 -2.21
C GLU A 136 -12.30 -14.02 -3.56
N GLY A 137 -11.72 -13.42 -4.62
CA GLY A 137 -12.28 -13.47 -5.97
C GLY A 137 -12.34 -14.89 -6.56
N MET A 138 -11.40 -15.79 -6.21
CA MET A 138 -11.48 -17.20 -6.59
C MET A 138 -12.62 -17.91 -5.85
N VAL A 139 -12.75 -17.68 -4.55
CA VAL A 139 -13.84 -18.26 -3.75
C VAL A 139 -15.19 -17.77 -4.24
N ALA A 140 -15.35 -16.46 -4.52
CA ALA A 140 -16.55 -15.89 -5.11
C ALA A 140 -16.92 -16.59 -6.43
N ARG A 141 -15.97 -16.77 -7.35
CA ARG A 141 -16.22 -17.49 -8.63
C ARG A 141 -16.62 -18.96 -8.42
N ILE A 142 -16.07 -19.62 -7.39
CA ILE A 142 -16.45 -21.01 -7.07
C ILE A 142 -17.91 -21.02 -6.59
N PHE A 143 -18.31 -20.08 -5.74
CA PHE A 143 -19.69 -19.95 -5.25
C PHE A 143 -20.66 -19.63 -6.40
N ASP A 144 -20.31 -18.66 -7.26
CA ASP A 144 -21.11 -18.29 -8.43
C ASP A 144 -21.33 -19.51 -9.36
N ASN A 145 -20.24 -20.25 -9.67
CA ASN A 145 -20.31 -21.43 -10.53
C ASN A 145 -21.11 -22.59 -9.90
N ALA A 146 -21.13 -22.66 -8.57
CA ALA A 146 -21.91 -23.65 -7.83
C ALA A 146 -23.35 -23.22 -7.57
N GLY A 147 -23.74 -21.99 -7.94
CA GLY A 147 -25.05 -21.41 -7.66
C GLY A 147 -25.31 -21.22 -6.17
N ILE A 148 -24.27 -20.93 -5.41
CA ILE A 148 -24.34 -20.64 -3.97
C ILE A 148 -24.54 -19.14 -3.80
N ASP A 149 -25.65 -18.74 -3.15
CA ASP A 149 -25.88 -17.36 -2.74
C ASP A 149 -24.99 -17.00 -1.55
N TYR A 150 -24.29 -15.85 -1.63
CA TYR A 150 -23.42 -15.38 -0.58
C TYR A 150 -23.48 -13.86 -0.44
N ARG A 151 -23.07 -13.36 0.73
CA ARG A 151 -22.81 -11.93 0.99
C ARG A 151 -21.33 -11.75 1.31
N GLN A 152 -20.74 -10.61 0.95
CA GLN A 152 -19.34 -10.27 1.24
C GLN A 152 -19.23 -9.17 2.27
N GLU A 153 -18.12 -9.16 2.99
CA GLU A 153 -17.73 -8.10 3.92
C GLU A 153 -18.78 -7.79 5.01
N VAL A 154 -19.34 -8.84 5.61
CA VAL A 154 -20.43 -8.76 6.59
C VAL A 154 -19.89 -8.69 8.00
N TYR A 155 -20.42 -7.76 8.79
CA TYR A 155 -19.98 -7.57 10.17
C TYR A 155 -20.71 -8.49 11.15
N SER A 156 -19.99 -8.94 12.18
CA SER A 156 -20.54 -9.78 13.27
C SER A 156 -21.71 -9.11 14.01
N SER A 157 -21.78 -7.79 13.98
CA SER A 157 -22.84 -7.00 14.60
C SER A 157 -24.24 -7.22 13.98
N GLU A 158 -24.34 -7.85 12.81
CA GLU A 158 -25.63 -8.27 12.25
C GLU A 158 -26.34 -9.33 13.11
N TRP A 159 -25.58 -10.10 13.87
CA TRP A 159 -26.12 -11.16 14.74
C TRP A 159 -25.77 -10.91 16.20
N PRO A 160 -26.73 -10.49 17.05
CA PRO A 160 -26.45 -10.24 18.46
C PRO A 160 -25.83 -11.42 19.19
N SER A 161 -26.23 -12.66 18.86
CA SER A 161 -25.66 -13.89 19.46
C SER A 161 -24.21 -14.10 19.08
N ILE A 162 -23.77 -13.71 17.89
CA ILE A 162 -22.36 -13.78 17.47
C ILE A 162 -21.56 -12.65 18.14
N SER A 163 -22.10 -11.44 18.18
CA SER A 163 -21.46 -10.32 18.89
C SER A 163 -21.24 -10.64 20.37
N GLU A 164 -22.22 -11.28 21.02
CA GLU A 164 -22.12 -11.68 22.44
C GLU A 164 -20.96 -12.63 22.70
N VAL A 165 -20.78 -13.66 21.85
CA VAL A 165 -19.70 -14.65 22.04
C VAL A 165 -18.32 -14.15 21.60
N LEU A 166 -18.26 -13.16 20.71
CA LEU A 166 -17.02 -12.52 20.29
C LEU A 166 -16.57 -11.41 21.26
N GLY A 167 -17.49 -10.86 22.07
CA GLY A 167 -17.21 -9.79 23.03
C GLY A 167 -17.05 -8.41 22.35
N ASP A 168 -16.09 -7.61 22.82
CA ASP A 168 -15.88 -6.24 22.34
C ASP A 168 -15.28 -6.13 20.93
N ASP A 169 -14.86 -7.26 20.35
CA ASP A 169 -14.23 -7.31 19.02
C ASP A 169 -15.29 -7.42 17.91
N GLU A 170 -15.60 -6.32 17.25
CA GLU A 170 -16.38 -6.37 16.01
C GLU A 170 -15.55 -7.02 14.90
N LYS A 171 -16.03 -8.13 14.36
CA LYS A 171 -15.36 -8.86 13.29
C LYS A 171 -16.11 -8.72 11.96
N ARG A 172 -15.37 -8.45 10.88
CA ARG A 172 -15.89 -8.49 9.52
C ARG A 172 -15.47 -9.81 8.88
N PHE A 173 -16.44 -10.57 8.39
CA PHE A 173 -16.21 -11.82 7.66
C PHE A 173 -16.12 -11.56 6.16
N ASP A 174 -15.21 -12.25 5.47
CA ASP A 174 -15.01 -12.09 4.03
C ASP A 174 -16.25 -12.57 3.25
N PHE A 175 -16.86 -13.68 3.66
CA PHE A 175 -18.12 -14.18 3.10
C PHE A 175 -19.06 -14.69 4.19
N VAL A 176 -20.35 -14.61 3.85
CA VAL A 176 -21.44 -15.27 4.60
C VAL A 176 -22.29 -16.05 3.61
N VAL A 177 -22.51 -17.31 3.92
CA VAL A 177 -23.40 -18.21 3.18
C VAL A 177 -24.52 -18.67 4.12
N GLU A 178 -25.76 -18.37 3.78
CA GLU A 178 -26.93 -18.80 4.54
C GLU A 178 -27.54 -20.04 3.89
N SER A 179 -27.54 -21.16 4.59
CA SER A 179 -28.25 -22.37 4.21
C SER A 179 -29.47 -22.53 5.08
N HIS A 180 -30.32 -23.54 4.80
CA HIS A 180 -31.61 -23.72 5.50
C HIS A 180 -31.49 -23.73 7.04
N ASP A 181 -30.43 -24.34 7.58
CA ASP A 181 -30.27 -24.54 9.03
C ASP A 181 -28.98 -23.93 9.59
N ILE A 182 -28.05 -23.52 8.74
CA ILE A 182 -26.71 -23.06 9.15
C ILE A 182 -26.31 -21.82 8.37
N THR A 183 -25.80 -20.82 9.10
CA THR A 183 -25.11 -19.64 8.56
C THR A 183 -23.61 -19.87 8.69
N TYR A 184 -22.93 -19.96 7.58
CA TYR A 184 -21.49 -20.10 7.52
C TYR A 184 -20.82 -18.71 7.51
N LEU A 185 -19.97 -18.46 8.50
CA LEU A 185 -19.14 -17.25 8.61
C LEU A 185 -17.74 -17.57 8.13
N ILE A 186 -17.34 -17.03 6.97
CA ILE A 186 -16.20 -17.52 6.21
C ILE A 186 -15.10 -16.47 6.16
N GLU A 187 -13.86 -16.88 6.45
CA GLU A 187 -12.63 -16.13 6.29
C GLU A 187 -11.77 -16.75 5.20
N VAL A 188 -11.14 -15.91 4.39
CA VAL A 188 -10.31 -16.34 3.26
C VAL A 188 -8.93 -15.71 3.34
N ASN A 189 -7.86 -16.52 3.35
CA ASN A 189 -6.50 -16.02 3.42
C ASN A 189 -5.55 -16.77 2.49
N PHE A 190 -4.63 -16.02 1.88
CA PHE A 190 -3.55 -16.58 1.06
C PHE A 190 -2.17 -16.24 1.62
N TYR A 191 -1.31 -17.25 1.80
CA TYR A 191 0.02 -17.07 2.35
C TYR A 191 1.11 -17.43 1.33
N SER A 192 1.62 -16.42 0.61
CA SER A 192 2.65 -16.57 -0.42
C SER A 192 4.08 -16.60 0.13
N SER A 193 4.31 -16.01 1.30
CA SER A 193 5.66 -15.88 1.90
C SER A 193 5.66 -16.09 3.41
N GLY A 194 6.85 -16.43 3.94
CA GLY A 194 7.03 -16.69 5.35
C GLY A 194 6.88 -15.44 6.22
N SER A 195 5.78 -15.36 6.96
CA SER A 195 5.64 -14.38 8.04
C SER A 195 5.10 -15.08 9.29
N SER A 196 5.40 -14.54 10.46
CA SER A 196 4.80 -14.93 11.75
C SER A 196 3.27 -14.83 11.75
N LYS A 197 2.72 -14.08 10.79
CA LYS A 197 1.27 -13.88 10.62
C LYS A 197 0.45 -15.15 10.46
N LEU A 198 0.99 -16.20 9.78
CA LEU A 198 0.26 -17.46 9.64
C LEU A 198 -0.09 -18.07 11.00
N ASN A 199 0.90 -18.12 11.90
CA ASN A 199 0.71 -18.68 13.24
C ASN A 199 -0.20 -17.80 14.12
N GLU A 200 -0.12 -16.47 13.95
CA GLU A 200 -1.00 -15.53 14.67
C GLU A 200 -2.47 -15.69 14.23
N VAL A 201 -2.69 -15.73 12.91
CA VAL A 201 -4.05 -15.92 12.35
C VAL A 201 -4.60 -17.29 12.70
N ALA A 202 -3.81 -18.36 12.60
CA ALA A 202 -4.23 -19.70 12.97
C ALA A 202 -4.62 -19.78 14.46
N ARG A 203 -3.87 -19.13 15.36
CA ARG A 203 -4.23 -19.02 16.77
C ARG A 203 -5.52 -18.26 16.97
N SER A 204 -5.63 -17.07 16.34
CA SER A 204 -6.85 -16.25 16.42
C SER A 204 -8.08 -17.03 15.97
N TYR A 205 -7.98 -17.77 14.87
CA TYR A 205 -9.12 -18.55 14.37
C TYR A 205 -9.39 -19.80 15.23
N SER A 206 -8.36 -20.39 15.84
CA SER A 206 -8.55 -21.46 16.82
C SER A 206 -9.31 -21.01 18.07
N ASP A 207 -9.20 -19.72 18.42
CA ASP A 207 -9.93 -19.14 19.55
C ASP A 207 -11.36 -18.71 19.16
N ILE A 208 -11.56 -18.24 17.93
CA ILE A 208 -12.84 -17.71 17.45
C ILE A 208 -13.78 -18.83 16.99
N ALA A 209 -13.27 -19.84 16.29
CA ALA A 209 -14.08 -20.91 15.73
C ALA A 209 -14.94 -21.65 16.78
N PRO A 210 -14.40 -22.06 17.96
CA PRO A 210 -15.22 -22.70 18.99
C PRO A 210 -16.33 -21.78 19.54
N LYS A 211 -16.08 -20.48 19.65
CA LYS A 211 -17.07 -19.51 20.12
C LYS A 211 -18.24 -19.40 19.14
N ILE A 212 -17.95 -19.21 17.85
CA ILE A 212 -18.97 -19.13 16.80
C ILE A 212 -19.75 -20.45 16.70
N ASN A 213 -19.04 -21.57 16.66
CA ASN A 213 -19.65 -22.90 16.52
C ASN A 213 -20.46 -23.33 17.78
N SER A 214 -20.29 -22.62 18.90
CA SER A 214 -21.15 -22.84 20.09
C SER A 214 -22.54 -22.21 19.95
N VAL A 215 -22.71 -21.29 18.99
CA VAL A 215 -24.00 -20.64 18.74
C VAL A 215 -24.82 -21.50 17.76
N PRO A 216 -26.02 -21.99 18.19
CA PRO A 216 -26.83 -22.80 17.30
C PRO A 216 -27.16 -22.10 15.97
N GLY A 217 -26.97 -22.83 14.88
CA GLY A 217 -27.22 -22.31 13.52
C GLY A 217 -26.08 -21.51 12.90
N PHE A 218 -24.89 -21.48 13.55
CA PHE A 218 -23.71 -20.84 13.01
C PHE A 218 -22.50 -21.79 12.93
N GLU A 219 -21.70 -21.64 11.88
CA GLU A 219 -20.44 -22.37 11.71
C GLU A 219 -19.37 -21.45 11.14
N PHE A 220 -18.18 -21.46 11.74
CA PHE A 220 -17.02 -20.74 11.26
C PHE A 220 -16.24 -21.59 10.25
N VAL A 221 -15.94 -21.03 9.08
CA VAL A 221 -15.17 -21.68 8.03
C VAL A 221 -13.94 -20.85 7.71
N TRP A 222 -12.77 -21.50 7.68
CA TRP A 222 -11.54 -20.86 7.22
C TRP A 222 -11.05 -21.51 5.94
N ILE A 223 -11.10 -20.73 4.84
CA ILE A 223 -10.57 -21.12 3.52
C ILE A 223 -9.18 -20.53 3.39
N THR A 224 -8.17 -21.38 3.25
CA THR A 224 -6.79 -20.91 3.17
C THR A 224 -5.98 -21.73 2.19
N ASP A 225 -5.03 -21.06 1.51
CA ASP A 225 -4.08 -21.68 0.60
C ASP A 225 -2.73 -20.92 0.63
N GLY A 226 -1.75 -21.50 -0.02
CA GLY A 226 -0.43 -20.93 -0.20
C GLY A 226 0.70 -21.91 0.05
N ILE A 227 1.84 -21.63 -0.55
CA ILE A 227 3.02 -22.52 -0.54
C ILE A 227 3.54 -22.77 0.89
N ARG A 228 3.22 -21.87 1.81
CA ARG A 228 3.67 -21.92 3.21
C ARG A 228 3.10 -23.09 4.00
N TRP A 229 1.92 -23.55 3.66
CA TRP A 229 1.30 -24.72 4.33
C TRP A 229 2.08 -26.02 4.11
N LYS A 230 3.00 -26.06 3.12
CA LYS A 230 3.88 -27.22 2.88
C LYS A 230 5.04 -27.30 3.87
N SER A 231 5.27 -26.28 4.67
CA SER A 231 6.40 -26.17 5.60
C SER A 231 5.97 -25.85 7.05
N ALA A 232 4.67 -25.89 7.32
CA ALA A 232 4.09 -25.69 8.66
C ALA A 232 3.94 -27.00 9.43
#